data_29394e370c7caa15ea2813655b8a0901
#
_entry.id   29394e370c7caa15ea2813655b8a0901
#
_cell.length_a   1.000
_cell.length_b   1.000
_cell.length_c   1.000
_cell.angle_alpha   90.00
_cell.angle_beta   90.00
_cell.angle_gamma   90.00
#
_symmetry.space_group_name_H-M   'P 1'
#
loop_
_entity.id
_entity.type
_entity.pdbx_description
1 polymer ?
#
loop_
_entity_poly.entity_id
_entity_poly.type
_entity_poly.pdbx_seq_one_letter_code
_entity_poly.pdbx_strand_id
1 'polypeptide(L)'
;IMLADPEKNQAYADLVLQHVEKENYDGVILDLSDNTGGDMGPMLAGLSPLLPDGTILFFQDVAGNRTDVQLAEGSLSMGGSAVQGSKTKVQSVPIAVILNERTASSAEIVALAFKTAENVKYFGTPSAGYTSGNSQLRLYDGTILQLTTASLVDASGQEYMNVPIAPDESSDNPLRAAVEWIHAQ
;
A
#
# COMPACT_ATOMS: atom_id res chain seq x y z
N ILE A 1 -10.91 0.67 13.98
CA ILE A 1 -11.17 -0.76 13.78
C ILE A 1 -12.32 -0.83 12.80
N MET A 2 -12.06 -0.98 11.51
CA MET A 2 -13.13 -1.34 10.58
C MET A 2 -13.51 -2.79 10.88
N LEU A 3 -14.72 -3.00 11.37
CA LEU A 3 -15.32 -4.33 11.35
C LEU A 3 -15.36 -4.77 9.90
N ALA A 4 -14.87 -5.97 9.62
CA ALA A 4 -14.82 -6.49 8.27
C ALA A 4 -16.25 -6.61 7.73
N ASP A 5 -16.62 -5.66 6.88
CA ASP A 5 -17.83 -5.70 6.07
C ASP A 5 -17.39 -6.06 4.64
N PRO A 6 -17.48 -7.34 4.24
CA PRO A 6 -16.97 -7.80 2.96
C PRO A 6 -17.57 -7.05 1.75
N GLU A 7 -18.84 -6.66 1.83
CA GLU A 7 -19.50 -5.93 0.74
C GLU A 7 -18.93 -4.53 0.58
N LYS A 8 -18.69 -3.82 1.68
CA LYS A 8 -18.06 -2.49 1.65
C LYS A 8 -16.61 -2.55 1.21
N ASN A 9 -15.89 -3.57 1.63
CA ASN A 9 -14.49 -3.76 1.25
C ASN A 9 -14.38 -4.03 -0.26
N GLN A 10 -15.23 -4.87 -0.82
CA GLN A 10 -15.27 -5.09 -2.27
C GLN A 10 -15.70 -3.82 -3.01
N ALA A 11 -16.76 -3.15 -2.55
CA ALA A 11 -17.20 -1.90 -3.17
C ALA A 11 -16.12 -0.80 -3.18
N TYR A 12 -15.29 -0.73 -2.14
CA TYR A 12 -14.12 0.17 -2.11
C TYR A 12 -13.09 -0.22 -3.19
N ALA A 13 -12.72 -1.50 -3.28
CA ALA A 13 -11.79 -1.97 -4.30
C ALA A 13 -12.32 -1.70 -5.71
N ASP A 14 -13.61 -1.98 -5.96
CA ASP A 14 -14.27 -1.74 -7.25
C ASP A 14 -14.29 -0.26 -7.63
N LEU A 15 -14.50 0.63 -6.65
CA LEU A 15 -14.46 2.08 -6.88
C LEU A 15 -13.07 2.54 -7.34
N VAL A 16 -12.00 2.03 -6.70
CA VAL A 16 -10.62 2.34 -7.11
C VAL A 16 -10.34 1.77 -8.49
N LEU A 17 -10.72 0.51 -8.76
CA LEU A 17 -10.54 -0.15 -10.06
C LEU A 17 -11.19 0.65 -11.20
N GLN A 18 -12.41 1.17 -11.02
CA GLN A 18 -13.10 2.00 -12.03
C GLN A 18 -12.28 3.24 -12.43
N HIS A 19 -11.40 3.73 -11.57
CA HIS A 19 -10.54 4.88 -11.88
C HIS A 19 -9.21 4.44 -12.50
N VAL A 20 -8.66 3.33 -12.05
CA VAL A 20 -7.35 2.80 -12.48
C VAL A 20 -7.43 2.13 -13.84
N GLU A 21 -8.53 1.43 -14.15
CA GLU A 21 -8.72 0.71 -15.42
C GLU A 21 -9.15 1.61 -16.60
N LYS A 22 -9.27 2.94 -16.38
CA LYS A 22 -9.53 3.86 -17.49
C LYS A 22 -8.36 3.83 -18.47
N GLU A 23 -8.70 3.79 -19.74
CA GLU A 23 -7.71 3.88 -20.83
C GLU A 23 -7.22 5.32 -21.04
N ASN A 24 -5.99 5.45 -21.55
CA ASN A 24 -5.41 6.70 -22.03
C ASN A 24 -5.15 7.79 -20.97
N TYR A 25 -4.36 7.45 -19.96
CA TYR A 25 -3.74 8.45 -19.09
C TYR A 25 -2.20 8.43 -19.25
N ASP A 26 -1.59 9.61 -19.14
CA ASP A 26 -0.13 9.79 -19.31
C ASP A 26 0.65 9.37 -18.04
N GLY A 27 -0.03 9.22 -16.91
CA GLY A 27 0.54 8.81 -15.64
C GLY A 27 -0.50 8.76 -14.53
N VAL A 28 -0.07 8.27 -13.37
CA VAL A 28 -0.93 8.13 -12.18
C VAL A 28 -0.34 8.91 -11.01
N ILE A 29 -1.16 9.66 -10.31
CA ILE A 29 -0.83 10.22 -9.00
C ILE A 29 -1.60 9.42 -7.94
N LEU A 30 -0.87 8.67 -7.12
CA LEU A 30 -1.39 7.98 -5.95
C LEU A 30 -1.17 8.88 -4.72
N ASP A 31 -2.18 9.64 -4.36
CA ASP A 31 -2.12 10.51 -3.18
C ASP A 31 -2.51 9.72 -1.91
N LEU A 32 -1.50 9.44 -1.08
CA LEU A 32 -1.64 8.81 0.22
C LEU A 32 -1.53 9.81 1.37
N SER A 33 -1.50 11.13 1.09
CA SER A 33 -1.49 12.16 2.11
C SER A 33 -2.72 12.01 3.01
N ASP A 34 -2.53 12.17 4.31
CA ASP A 34 -3.58 12.04 5.33
C ASP A 34 -4.29 10.67 5.40
N ASN A 35 -3.82 9.68 4.65
CA ASN A 35 -4.32 8.32 4.74
C ASN A 35 -3.69 7.62 5.95
N THR A 36 -4.46 7.50 7.02
CA THR A 36 -4.00 6.91 8.29
C THR A 36 -4.05 5.37 8.30
N GLY A 37 -4.27 4.75 7.16
CA GLY A 37 -4.34 3.30 7.01
C GLY A 37 -5.75 2.74 7.13
N GLY A 38 -5.85 1.50 7.54
CA GLY A 38 -7.11 0.76 7.62
C GLY A 38 -6.93 -0.70 7.18
N ASP A 39 -7.65 -1.12 6.14
CA ASP A 39 -7.55 -2.47 5.59
C ASP A 39 -6.74 -2.47 4.28
N MET A 40 -5.57 -3.10 4.30
CA MET A 40 -4.69 -3.15 3.13
C MET A 40 -5.26 -3.98 1.97
N GLY A 41 -6.11 -4.94 2.25
CA GLY A 41 -6.68 -5.84 1.24
C GLY A 41 -7.43 -5.08 0.14
N PRO A 42 -8.49 -4.32 0.46
CA PRO A 42 -9.21 -3.51 -0.51
C PRO A 42 -8.36 -2.45 -1.21
N MET A 43 -7.41 -1.83 -0.48
CA MET A 43 -6.51 -0.83 -1.05
C MET A 43 -5.65 -1.42 -2.17
N LEU A 44 -4.97 -2.54 -1.89
CA LEU A 44 -4.08 -3.20 -2.85
C LEU A 44 -4.84 -3.90 -3.97
N ALA A 45 -6.00 -4.50 -3.67
CA ALA A 45 -6.85 -5.09 -4.70
C ALA A 45 -7.34 -4.05 -5.71
N GLY A 46 -7.78 -2.87 -5.24
CA GLY A 46 -8.17 -1.76 -6.11
C GLY A 46 -7.03 -1.21 -6.97
N LEU A 47 -5.79 -1.30 -6.49
CA LEU A 47 -4.59 -0.85 -7.18
C LEU A 47 -3.86 -1.96 -7.96
N SER A 48 -4.40 -3.18 -7.94
CA SER A 48 -3.77 -4.35 -8.56
C SER A 48 -3.41 -4.20 -10.04
N PRO A 49 -4.14 -3.42 -10.88
CA PRO A 49 -3.72 -3.18 -12.26
C PRO A 49 -2.38 -2.47 -12.42
N LEU A 50 -1.99 -1.68 -11.42
CA LEU A 50 -0.74 -0.89 -11.43
C LEU A 50 0.46 -1.64 -10.83
N LEU A 51 0.22 -2.77 -10.16
CA LEU A 51 1.24 -3.53 -9.46
C LEU A 51 1.60 -4.81 -10.24
N PRO A 52 2.87 -5.21 -10.29
CA PRO A 52 3.25 -6.50 -10.85
C PRO A 52 2.71 -7.66 -9.99
N ASP A 53 2.45 -8.81 -10.59
CA ASP A 53 2.22 -10.03 -9.84
C ASP A 53 3.52 -10.54 -9.21
N GLY A 54 3.41 -11.16 -8.06
CA GLY A 54 4.54 -11.68 -7.29
C GLY A 54 4.55 -11.17 -5.86
N THR A 55 5.69 -11.31 -5.19
CA THR A 55 5.88 -10.84 -3.81
C THR A 55 5.99 -9.32 -3.78
N ILE A 56 5.05 -8.66 -3.07
CA ILE A 56 5.02 -7.21 -2.95
C ILE A 56 5.71 -6.72 -1.67
N LEU A 57 5.70 -7.50 -0.60
CA LEU A 57 6.44 -7.26 0.65
C LEU A 57 6.45 -8.53 1.51
N PHE A 58 7.13 -8.47 2.66
CA PHE A 58 7.13 -9.52 3.68
C PHE A 58 6.75 -8.94 5.04
N PHE A 59 6.09 -9.76 5.86
CA PHE A 59 6.05 -9.59 7.31
C PHE A 59 7.16 -10.44 7.93
N GLN A 60 8.02 -9.83 8.76
CA GLN A 60 9.11 -10.50 9.43
C GLN A 60 8.84 -10.54 10.94
N ASP A 61 8.82 -11.74 11.53
CA ASP A 61 8.63 -11.92 12.97
C ASP A 61 9.93 -11.62 13.77
N VAL A 62 9.81 -11.64 15.08
CA VAL A 62 10.96 -11.40 16.00
C VAL A 62 12.06 -12.46 15.92
N ALA A 63 11.79 -13.61 15.33
CA ALA A 63 12.77 -14.67 15.11
C ALA A 63 13.46 -14.54 13.73
N GLY A 64 13.05 -13.55 12.92
CA GLY A 64 13.57 -13.31 11.58
C GLY A 64 12.90 -14.15 10.48
N ASN A 65 11.82 -14.88 10.81
CA ASN A 65 11.07 -15.62 9.78
C ASN A 65 10.24 -14.64 8.96
N ARG A 66 10.29 -14.78 7.63
CA ARG A 66 9.55 -13.95 6.70
C ARG A 66 8.35 -14.69 6.14
N THR A 67 7.21 -14.02 6.13
CA THR A 67 6.01 -14.46 5.43
C THR A 67 5.74 -13.48 4.31
N ASP A 68 5.73 -13.95 3.08
CA ASP A 68 5.54 -13.13 1.89
C ASP A 68 4.07 -12.78 1.66
N VAL A 69 3.84 -11.56 1.26
CA VAL A 69 2.56 -11.09 0.74
C VAL A 69 2.67 -11.05 -0.77
N GLN A 70 1.92 -11.93 -1.42
CA GLN A 70 1.90 -12.01 -2.88
C GLN A 70 0.63 -11.41 -3.45
N LEU A 71 0.78 -10.69 -4.54
CA LEU A 71 -0.31 -10.32 -5.42
C LEU A 71 -0.33 -11.29 -6.60
N ALA A 72 -1.46 -11.94 -6.86
CA ALA A 72 -1.65 -12.82 -7.99
C ALA A 72 -3.07 -12.68 -8.53
N GLU A 73 -3.19 -12.41 -9.83
CA GLU A 73 -4.49 -12.27 -10.50
C GLU A 73 -5.48 -11.34 -9.77
N GLY A 74 -4.97 -10.24 -9.21
CA GLY A 74 -5.74 -9.24 -8.47
C GLY A 74 -6.09 -9.61 -7.03
N SER A 75 -5.62 -10.75 -6.52
CA SER A 75 -5.86 -11.17 -5.13
C SER A 75 -4.57 -11.21 -4.33
N LEU A 76 -4.68 -10.88 -3.04
CA LEU A 76 -3.57 -11.02 -2.09
C LEU A 76 -3.56 -12.40 -1.45
N SER A 77 -2.37 -12.97 -1.25
CA SER A 77 -2.19 -14.25 -0.55
C SER A 77 -2.55 -14.15 0.93
N MET A 78 -2.32 -12.98 1.53
CA MET A 78 -2.58 -12.69 2.95
C MET A 78 -2.61 -11.20 3.24
N GLY A 79 -3.06 -10.86 4.43
CA GLY A 79 -3.11 -9.48 4.94
C GLY A 79 -4.39 -8.76 4.52
N GLY A 80 -5.08 -8.19 5.50
CA GLY A 80 -6.34 -7.50 5.27
C GLY A 80 -7.51 -8.41 4.89
N SER A 81 -8.61 -7.81 4.49
CA SER A 81 -9.80 -8.53 4.01
C SER A 81 -9.57 -9.12 2.62
N ALA A 82 -10.06 -10.33 2.43
CA ALA A 82 -10.05 -10.99 1.14
C ALA A 82 -11.08 -10.30 0.20
N VAL A 83 -10.58 -9.65 -0.82
CA VAL A 83 -11.34 -9.00 -1.89
C VAL A 83 -10.69 -9.31 -3.24
N GLN A 84 -11.48 -9.21 -4.29
CA GLN A 84 -10.99 -9.44 -5.64
C GLN A 84 -10.68 -8.12 -6.32
N GLY A 85 -9.45 -7.97 -6.80
CA GLY A 85 -9.03 -6.91 -7.70
C GLY A 85 -9.10 -7.36 -9.16
N SER A 86 -8.40 -6.63 -10.04
CA SER A 86 -8.34 -6.96 -11.46
C SER A 86 -7.18 -7.89 -11.79
N LYS A 87 -7.43 -8.82 -12.69
CA LYS A 87 -6.38 -9.66 -13.32
C LYS A 87 -5.67 -8.92 -14.46
N THR A 88 -6.33 -7.91 -15.02
CA THR A 88 -5.78 -7.12 -16.11
C THR A 88 -4.78 -6.12 -15.55
N LYS A 89 -3.61 -6.03 -16.18
CA LYS A 89 -2.62 -5.00 -15.88
C LYS A 89 -2.78 -3.87 -16.87
N VAL A 90 -2.67 -2.63 -16.38
CA VAL A 90 -2.59 -1.47 -17.27
C VAL A 90 -1.19 -1.35 -17.87
N GLN A 91 -1.08 -0.59 -18.96
CA GLN A 91 0.23 -0.29 -19.54
C GLN A 91 1.11 0.41 -18.50
N SER A 92 2.41 0.10 -18.51
CA SER A 92 3.38 0.78 -17.64
C SER A 92 3.39 2.28 -17.94
N VAL A 93 3.04 3.06 -16.94
CA VAL A 93 3.04 4.53 -16.97
C VAL A 93 3.79 5.06 -15.75
N PRO A 94 4.27 6.32 -15.77
CA PRO A 94 4.86 6.92 -14.57
C PRO A 94 3.83 7.02 -13.43
N ILE A 95 4.25 6.63 -12.23
CA ILE A 95 3.43 6.66 -11.02
C ILE A 95 4.11 7.53 -9.97
N ALA A 96 3.46 8.64 -9.62
CA ALA A 96 3.87 9.49 -8.53
C ALA A 96 3.11 9.12 -7.25
N VAL A 97 3.82 8.76 -6.19
CA VAL A 97 3.23 8.46 -4.86
C VAL A 97 3.46 9.65 -3.94
N ILE A 98 2.41 10.23 -3.41
CA ILE A 98 2.49 11.36 -2.47
C ILE A 98 2.32 10.85 -1.04
N LEU A 99 3.26 11.26 -0.18
CA LEU A 99 3.29 10.91 1.24
C LEU A 99 3.30 12.18 2.10
N ASN A 100 2.79 12.07 3.33
CA ASN A 100 3.02 13.05 4.37
C ASN A 100 3.12 12.38 5.75
N GLU A 101 3.38 13.16 6.80
CA GLU A 101 3.54 12.70 8.18
C GLU A 101 2.30 12.01 8.77
N ARG A 102 1.18 12.03 8.07
CA ARG A 102 -0.06 11.32 8.44
C ARG A 102 -0.31 10.07 7.60
N THR A 103 0.49 9.83 6.56
CA THR A 103 0.47 8.55 5.84
C THR A 103 0.94 7.45 6.77
N ALA A 104 0.06 6.50 7.13
CA ALA A 104 0.33 5.56 8.22
C ALA A 104 -0.19 4.14 7.95
N SER A 105 0.46 3.14 8.58
CA SER A 105 -0.03 1.76 8.66
C SER A 105 -0.30 1.15 7.27
N SER A 106 -1.53 0.74 6.96
CA SER A 106 -1.86 0.13 5.65
C SER A 106 -1.58 1.06 4.45
N ALA A 107 -1.59 2.38 4.63
CA ALA A 107 -1.16 3.30 3.58
C ALA A 107 0.35 3.20 3.32
N GLU A 108 1.15 2.96 4.37
CA GLU A 108 2.58 2.70 4.22
C GLU A 108 2.84 1.34 3.57
N ILE A 109 2.02 0.32 3.86
CA ILE A 109 2.07 -0.97 3.16
C ILE A 109 1.80 -0.79 1.66
N VAL A 110 0.79 0.02 1.30
CA VAL A 110 0.53 0.37 -0.10
C VAL A 110 1.75 1.07 -0.72
N ALA A 111 2.31 2.07 -0.03
CA ALA A 111 3.52 2.73 -0.52
C ALA A 111 4.67 1.73 -0.74
N LEU A 112 4.94 0.82 0.21
CA LEU A 112 6.00 -0.19 0.07
C LEU A 112 5.73 -1.16 -1.10
N ALA A 113 4.46 -1.53 -1.34
CA ALA A 113 4.09 -2.38 -2.47
C ALA A 113 4.46 -1.72 -3.82
N PHE A 114 4.29 -0.41 -3.96
CA PHE A 114 4.66 0.32 -5.16
C PHE A 114 6.17 0.38 -5.44
N LYS A 115 7.03 0.02 -4.49
CA LYS A 115 8.47 -0.18 -4.74
C LYS A 115 8.77 -1.36 -5.67
N THR A 116 7.80 -2.22 -5.94
CA THR A 116 7.92 -3.32 -6.91
C THR A 116 7.58 -2.93 -8.33
N ALA A 117 6.87 -1.80 -8.51
CA ALA A 117 6.47 -1.31 -9.83
C ALA A 117 7.59 -0.49 -10.48
N GLU A 118 7.60 -0.48 -11.80
CA GLU A 118 8.52 0.34 -12.59
C GLU A 118 8.04 1.79 -12.66
N ASN A 119 8.96 2.73 -12.89
CA ASN A 119 8.66 4.16 -13.08
C ASN A 119 7.86 4.79 -11.93
N VAL A 120 8.22 4.47 -10.69
CA VAL A 120 7.60 5.05 -9.49
C VAL A 120 8.54 6.05 -8.84
N LYS A 121 7.99 7.20 -8.41
CA LYS A 121 8.71 8.21 -7.64
C LYS A 121 7.85 8.75 -6.51
N TYR A 122 8.47 8.95 -5.34
CA TYR A 122 7.81 9.37 -4.11
C TYR A 122 8.05 10.86 -3.85
N PHE A 123 6.97 11.58 -3.52
CA PHE A 123 6.96 13.03 -3.28
C PHE A 123 6.36 13.37 -1.93
N GLY A 124 6.74 14.53 -1.37
CA GLY A 124 6.13 15.08 -0.16
C GLY A 124 7.06 15.08 1.04
N THR A 125 6.57 14.59 2.18
CA THR A 125 7.34 14.47 3.43
C THR A 125 7.36 13.01 3.90
N PRO A 126 8.28 12.64 4.82
CA PRO A 126 8.31 11.28 5.36
C PRO A 126 6.96 10.87 5.97
N SER A 127 6.61 9.59 5.83
CA SER A 127 5.40 9.00 6.41
C SER A 127 5.43 8.97 7.95
N ALA A 128 4.35 8.52 8.58
CA ALA A 128 4.24 8.45 10.04
C ALA A 128 5.18 7.42 10.70
N GLY A 129 5.63 6.40 9.97
CA GLY A 129 6.50 5.36 10.49
C GLY A 129 5.79 4.24 11.24
N TYR A 130 4.47 4.05 11.05
CA TYR A 130 3.76 2.87 11.56
C TYR A 130 3.96 1.66 10.64
N THR A 131 5.22 1.39 10.29
CA THR A 131 5.66 0.37 9.36
C THR A 131 5.83 -0.99 10.04
N SER A 132 4.76 -1.50 10.62
CA SER A 132 4.75 -2.76 11.38
C SER A 132 3.45 -3.55 11.15
N GLY A 133 3.55 -4.87 11.33
CA GLY A 133 2.41 -5.79 11.30
C GLY A 133 1.84 -6.00 12.70
N ASN A 134 0.51 -5.94 12.82
CA ASN A 134 -0.18 -6.14 14.08
C ASN A 134 -1.03 -7.41 14.06
N SER A 135 -1.01 -8.16 15.17
CA SER A 135 -1.90 -9.28 15.41
C SER A 135 -2.95 -8.92 16.47
N GLN A 136 -4.16 -9.43 16.29
CA GLN A 136 -5.23 -9.27 17.26
C GLN A 136 -5.41 -10.54 18.06
N LEU A 137 -5.41 -10.41 19.38
CA LEU A 137 -5.69 -11.50 20.32
C LEU A 137 -6.97 -11.18 21.08
N ARG A 138 -7.95 -12.07 21.00
CA ARG A 138 -9.17 -11.96 21.82
C ARG A 138 -8.97 -12.63 23.15
N LEU A 139 -9.11 -11.86 24.22
CA LEU A 139 -9.02 -12.37 25.59
C LEU A 139 -10.33 -13.04 26.02
N TYR A 140 -10.28 -13.78 27.15
CA TYR A 140 -11.42 -14.55 27.66
C TYR A 140 -12.63 -13.69 28.02
N ASP A 141 -12.44 -12.43 28.38
CA ASP A 141 -13.47 -11.46 28.72
C ASP A 141 -14.04 -10.74 27.49
N GLY A 142 -13.58 -11.10 26.27
CA GLY A 142 -13.97 -10.49 25.01
C GLY A 142 -13.14 -9.27 24.60
N THR A 143 -12.24 -8.79 25.45
CA THR A 143 -11.31 -7.70 25.13
C THR A 143 -10.42 -8.09 23.94
N ILE A 144 -10.21 -7.16 23.02
CA ILE A 144 -9.28 -7.33 21.90
C ILE A 144 -7.97 -6.64 22.26
N LEU A 145 -6.91 -7.41 22.33
CA LEU A 145 -5.55 -6.92 22.46
C LEU A 145 -4.90 -6.88 21.07
N GLN A 146 -4.45 -5.71 20.66
CA GLN A 146 -3.69 -5.53 19.42
C GLN A 146 -2.22 -5.37 19.75
N LEU A 147 -1.39 -6.22 19.18
CA LEU A 147 0.04 -6.27 19.43
C LEU A 147 0.80 -6.12 18.11
N THR A 148 1.87 -5.35 18.11
CA THR A 148 2.87 -5.37 17.04
C THR A 148 3.66 -6.67 17.13
N THR A 149 3.61 -7.47 16.08
CA THR A 149 4.23 -8.82 16.04
C THR A 149 5.19 -9.01 14.89
N ALA A 150 5.25 -8.08 13.96
CA ALA A 150 6.12 -8.17 12.80
C ALA A 150 6.62 -6.80 12.34
N SER A 151 7.79 -6.75 11.75
CA SER A 151 8.25 -5.66 10.92
C SER A 151 7.78 -5.85 9.48
N LEU A 152 7.80 -4.77 8.68
CA LEU A 152 7.61 -4.84 7.24
C LEU A 152 8.98 -4.94 6.56
N VAL A 153 9.08 -5.75 5.52
CA VAL A 153 10.26 -5.82 4.67
C VAL A 153 9.80 -5.64 3.23
N ASP A 154 10.35 -4.67 2.52
CA ASP A 154 10.01 -4.47 1.12
C ASP A 154 10.60 -5.57 0.22
N ALA A 155 10.20 -5.60 -1.04
CA ALA A 155 10.65 -6.63 -1.99
C ALA A 155 12.17 -6.59 -2.25
N SER A 156 12.86 -5.48 -1.97
CA SER A 156 14.31 -5.37 -2.05
C SER A 156 15.04 -5.98 -0.84
N GLY A 157 14.31 -6.28 0.23
CA GLY A 157 14.82 -6.80 1.48
C GLY A 157 15.11 -5.73 2.55
N GLN A 158 14.78 -4.47 2.28
CA GLN A 158 14.90 -3.38 3.26
C GLN A 158 13.83 -3.56 4.35
N GLU A 159 14.27 -3.63 5.59
CA GLU A 159 13.39 -3.74 6.77
C GLU A 159 12.94 -2.36 7.25
N TYR A 160 11.67 -2.29 7.64
CA TYR A 160 11.02 -1.16 8.28
C TYR A 160 10.38 -1.64 9.58
N MET A 161 10.76 -1.02 10.69
CA MET A 161 10.18 -1.27 12.00
C MET A 161 10.04 0.06 12.71
N ASN A 162 8.85 0.65 12.64
CA ASN A 162 8.59 2.00 13.12
C ASN A 162 9.54 3.06 12.50
N VAL A 163 9.85 2.88 11.21
CA VAL A 163 10.70 3.79 10.44
C VAL A 163 9.86 4.44 9.34
N PRO A 164 9.80 5.78 9.26
CA PRO A 164 9.11 6.45 8.18
C PRO A 164 9.65 6.08 6.80
N ILE A 165 8.75 6.03 5.81
CA ILE A 165 9.13 5.95 4.40
C ILE A 165 9.47 7.36 3.95
N ALA A 166 10.71 7.56 3.53
CA ALA A 166 11.16 8.85 2.99
C ALA A 166 10.71 9.01 1.53
N PRO A 167 10.28 10.21 1.10
CA PRO A 167 10.07 10.50 -0.31
C PRO A 167 11.42 10.61 -1.04
N ASP A 168 11.40 10.38 -2.36
CA ASP A 168 12.58 10.62 -3.22
C ASP A 168 12.79 12.12 -3.42
N GLU A 169 11.70 12.89 -3.40
CA GLU A 169 11.72 14.34 -3.53
C GLU A 169 10.84 15.00 -2.47
N SER A 170 11.49 15.74 -1.55
CA SER A 170 10.79 16.55 -0.56
C SER A 170 10.22 17.81 -1.21
N SER A 171 8.93 18.09 -1.01
CA SER A 171 8.27 19.24 -1.63
C SER A 171 7.16 19.79 -0.73
N ASP A 172 7.08 21.11 -0.65
CA ASP A 172 5.96 21.82 -0.01
C ASP A 172 4.69 21.81 -0.89
N ASN A 173 4.83 21.47 -2.16
CA ASN A 173 3.72 21.28 -3.09
C ASN A 173 3.91 19.97 -3.88
N PRO A 174 3.72 18.82 -3.21
CA PRO A 174 4.02 17.52 -3.80
C PRO A 174 3.15 17.20 -5.02
N LEU A 175 1.91 17.66 -5.04
CA LEU A 175 1.02 17.47 -6.19
C LEU A 175 1.57 18.14 -7.46
N ARG A 176 2.05 19.38 -7.34
CA ARG A 176 2.66 20.07 -8.46
C ARG A 176 3.94 19.39 -8.94
N ALA A 177 4.81 19.02 -8.00
CA ALA A 177 6.04 18.31 -8.32
C ALA A 177 5.77 16.97 -9.04
N ALA A 178 4.76 16.22 -8.57
CA ALA A 178 4.31 14.97 -9.18
C ALA A 178 3.82 15.18 -10.63
N VAL A 179 2.98 16.19 -10.87
CA VAL A 179 2.50 16.54 -12.23
C VAL A 179 3.65 16.92 -13.16
N GLU A 180 4.55 17.80 -12.68
CA GLU A 180 5.71 18.23 -13.48
C GLU A 180 6.63 17.05 -13.80
N TRP A 181 6.82 16.12 -12.87
CA TRP A 181 7.61 14.92 -13.10
C TRP A 181 6.96 13.98 -14.12
N ILE A 182 5.65 13.70 -14.01
CA ILE A 182 4.92 12.86 -14.98
C ILE A 182 5.04 13.42 -16.40
N HIS A 183 4.87 14.74 -16.58
CA HIS A 183 4.96 15.36 -17.89
C HIS A 183 6.39 15.38 -18.48
N ALA A 184 7.41 15.09 -17.67
CA ALA A 184 8.80 15.02 -18.10
C ALA A 184 9.25 13.61 -18.53
N GLN A 185 8.36 12.57 -18.39
CA GLN A 185 8.64 11.20 -18.80
C GLN A 185 8.29 10.99 -20.27
#